data_22ba62da4d565d88134efb4683b1d29b
#
_entry.id   22ba62da4d565d88134efb4683b1d29b
#
_cell.length_a   1.000
_cell.length_b   1.000
_cell.length_c   1.000
_cell.angle_alpha   90.00
_cell.angle_beta   90.00
_cell.angle_gamma   90.00
#
_symmetry.space_group_name_H-M   'P 1'
#
loop_
_entity.id
_entity.type
_entity.pdbx_description
1 polymer ?
#
loop_
_entity_poly.entity_id
_entity_poly.type
_entity_poly.pdbx_seq_one_letter_code
_entity_poly.pdbx_strand_id
1 'polypeptide(L)'
;MESIVYILLVVTSVIGLTFIVERGLVLRWRKIVPPEIEAAVESCQTPEDVPMLKRVCQQHNSSPLSRLLLLAADRLTWPKAENVDALQTRARHEIVRLERGLVVLEIIVGIAPLLGLVGTIVGMMTAFGDVGQASQIDAAKLAQGIALILRATLIGLLIAIPSLIFWSYYTKKVEMLAVEMETLCDEFIRRQYREPPPKTPPPLPRAS
;
A
#
# COMPACT_ATOMS: atom_id res chain seq x y z
N MET A 1 21.03 -28.64 10.69
CA MET A 1 20.97 -27.30 10.06
C MET A 1 19.89 -27.22 8.98
N GLU A 2 19.69 -28.25 8.18
CA GLU A 2 18.62 -28.25 7.14
C GLU A 2 17.23 -27.96 7.71
N SER A 3 16.84 -28.60 8.81
CA SER A 3 15.53 -28.41 9.45
C SER A 3 15.26 -26.94 9.82
N ILE A 4 16.30 -26.19 10.19
CA ILE A 4 16.17 -24.76 10.54
C ILE A 4 15.79 -23.93 9.31
N VAL A 5 16.39 -24.22 8.15
CA VAL A 5 16.08 -23.52 6.89
C VAL A 5 14.63 -23.77 6.46
N TYR A 6 14.16 -25.03 6.55
CA TYR A 6 12.77 -25.34 6.25
C TYR A 6 11.78 -24.66 7.21
N ILE A 7 12.10 -24.61 8.50
CA ILE A 7 11.29 -23.88 9.49
C ILE A 7 11.21 -22.40 9.14
N LEU A 8 12.35 -21.77 8.79
CA LEU A 8 12.38 -20.37 8.38
C LEU A 8 11.55 -20.12 7.11
N LEU A 9 11.63 -21.01 6.11
CA LEU A 9 10.81 -20.94 4.90
C LEU A 9 9.32 -21.04 5.21
N VAL A 10 8.91 -21.95 6.09
CA VAL A 10 7.51 -22.12 6.52
C VAL A 10 7.03 -20.85 7.25
N VAL A 11 7.81 -20.33 8.18
CA VAL A 11 7.48 -19.09 8.91
C VAL A 11 7.34 -17.92 7.93
N THR A 12 8.28 -17.78 7.00
CA THR A 12 8.24 -16.72 5.96
C THR A 12 6.98 -16.86 5.09
N SER A 13 6.59 -18.09 4.73
CA SER A 13 5.38 -18.36 3.96
C SER A 13 4.11 -17.95 4.72
N VAL A 14 4.00 -18.30 6.00
CA VAL A 14 2.85 -17.96 6.83
C VAL A 14 2.73 -16.44 7.00
N ILE A 15 3.85 -15.76 7.26
CA ILE A 15 3.88 -14.31 7.35
C ILE A 15 3.44 -13.69 6.01
N GLY A 16 3.99 -14.14 4.89
CA GLY A 16 3.64 -13.64 3.56
C GLY A 16 2.15 -13.77 3.25
N LEU A 17 1.57 -14.94 3.47
CA LEU A 17 0.14 -15.17 3.27
C LEU A 17 -0.72 -14.30 4.19
N THR A 18 -0.33 -14.14 5.45
CA THR A 18 -1.03 -13.27 6.41
C THR A 18 -1.08 -11.83 5.92
N PHE A 19 0.06 -11.29 5.49
CA PHE A 19 0.12 -9.91 4.97
C PHE A 19 -0.60 -9.74 3.64
N ILE A 20 -0.57 -10.73 2.74
CA ILE A 20 -1.36 -10.70 1.50
C ILE A 20 -2.85 -10.56 1.81
N VAL A 21 -3.37 -11.37 2.72
CA VAL A 21 -4.80 -11.33 3.09
C VAL A 21 -5.15 -10.04 3.83
N GLU A 22 -4.34 -9.64 4.82
CA GLU A 22 -4.54 -8.41 5.58
C GLU A 22 -4.58 -7.18 4.66
N ARG A 23 -3.59 -7.03 3.77
CA ARG A 23 -3.52 -5.91 2.83
C ARG A 23 -4.68 -5.92 1.85
N GLY A 24 -5.12 -7.10 1.38
CA GLY A 24 -6.32 -7.23 0.54
C GLY A 24 -7.59 -6.71 1.22
N LEU A 25 -7.70 -6.86 2.53
CA LEU A 25 -8.85 -6.37 3.32
C LEU A 25 -8.74 -4.89 3.67
N VAL A 26 -7.52 -4.39 3.93
CA VAL A 26 -7.26 -2.99 4.31
C VAL A 26 -7.36 -2.07 3.10
N LEU A 27 -6.76 -2.45 1.96
CA LEU A 27 -6.73 -1.65 0.72
C LEU A 27 -8.01 -1.79 -0.12
N ARG A 28 -9.17 -2.03 0.52
CA ARG A 28 -10.45 -1.98 -0.17
C ARG A 28 -10.81 -0.55 -0.49
N TRP A 29 -11.15 -0.27 -1.76
CA TRP A 29 -11.52 1.07 -2.26
C TRP A 29 -12.55 1.75 -1.36
N ARG A 30 -13.65 1.07 -1.07
CA ARG A 30 -14.75 1.59 -0.23
C ARG A 30 -14.35 1.97 1.21
N LYS A 31 -13.20 1.48 1.70
CA LYS A 31 -12.69 1.87 3.03
C LYS A 31 -11.85 3.14 2.99
N ILE A 32 -11.20 3.42 1.87
CA ILE A 32 -10.27 4.53 1.71
C ILE A 32 -10.98 5.72 1.08
N VAL A 33 -11.75 5.46 0.03
CA VAL A 33 -12.62 6.42 -0.68
C VAL A 33 -14.05 5.90 -0.63
N PRO A 34 -14.82 6.17 0.43
CA PRO A 34 -16.24 5.82 0.49
C PRO A 34 -17.02 6.62 -0.55
N PRO A 35 -17.93 5.99 -1.31
CA PRO A 35 -18.72 6.67 -2.34
C PRO A 35 -19.61 7.77 -1.76
N GLU A 36 -19.99 7.69 -0.49
CA GLU A 36 -20.76 8.71 0.20
C GLU A 36 -19.97 10.01 0.37
N ILE A 37 -18.65 9.92 0.56
CA ILE A 37 -17.78 11.09 0.66
C ILE A 37 -17.53 11.70 -0.72
N GLU A 38 -17.34 10.89 -1.74
CA GLU A 38 -17.19 11.31 -3.13
C GLU A 38 -18.43 12.13 -3.56
N ALA A 39 -19.64 11.59 -3.35
CA ALA A 39 -20.90 12.29 -3.61
C ALA A 39 -21.05 13.58 -2.77
N ALA A 40 -20.59 13.56 -1.51
CA ALA A 40 -20.62 14.76 -0.66
C ALA A 40 -19.65 15.84 -1.14
N VAL A 41 -18.46 15.48 -1.66
CA VAL A 41 -17.53 16.42 -2.28
C VAL A 41 -18.11 17.01 -3.56
N GLU A 42 -18.73 16.19 -4.41
CA GLU A 42 -19.37 16.64 -5.63
C GLU A 42 -20.53 17.62 -5.37
N SER A 43 -21.32 17.36 -4.33
CA SER A 43 -22.45 18.23 -3.94
C SER A 43 -22.01 19.51 -3.22
N CYS A 44 -20.80 19.55 -2.65
CA CYS A 44 -20.27 20.69 -1.91
C CYS A 44 -19.75 21.78 -2.88
N GLN A 45 -20.64 22.67 -3.33
CA GLN A 45 -20.32 23.74 -4.29
C GLN A 45 -20.02 25.07 -3.59
N THR A 46 -20.60 25.29 -2.43
CA THR A 46 -20.54 26.57 -1.70
C THR A 46 -20.01 26.38 -0.28
N PRO A 47 -19.52 27.44 0.39
CA PRO A 47 -19.12 27.37 1.79
C PRO A 47 -20.28 26.96 2.73
N GLU A 48 -21.52 27.15 2.34
CA GLU A 48 -22.71 26.76 3.11
C GLU A 48 -22.91 25.24 3.16
N ASP A 49 -22.36 24.50 2.19
CA ASP A 49 -22.45 23.04 2.10
C ASP A 49 -21.38 22.32 2.98
N VAL A 50 -20.34 23.05 3.41
CA VAL A 50 -19.22 22.50 4.19
C VAL A 50 -19.66 21.79 5.48
N PRO A 51 -20.64 22.29 6.26
CA PRO A 51 -21.13 21.58 7.45
C PRO A 51 -21.72 20.20 7.12
N MET A 52 -22.38 20.05 5.97
CA MET A 52 -22.91 18.77 5.49
C MET A 52 -21.77 17.79 5.16
N LEU A 53 -20.77 18.25 4.39
CA LEU A 53 -19.57 17.46 4.10
C LEU A 53 -18.86 17.00 5.37
N LYS A 54 -18.68 17.88 6.37
CA LYS A 54 -18.07 17.54 7.67
C LYS A 54 -18.85 16.44 8.39
N ARG A 55 -20.17 16.44 8.36
CA ARG A 55 -20.99 15.39 8.96
C ARG A 55 -20.77 14.04 8.29
N VAL A 56 -20.77 13.99 6.97
CA VAL A 56 -20.50 12.77 6.21
C VAL A 56 -19.10 12.24 6.49
N CYS A 57 -18.10 13.12 6.49
CA CYS A 57 -16.72 12.75 6.84
C CYS A 57 -16.59 12.24 8.27
N GLN A 58 -17.31 12.80 9.25
CA GLN A 58 -17.31 12.34 10.65
C GLN A 58 -17.92 10.94 10.79
N GLN A 59 -18.94 10.60 10.01
CA GLN A 59 -19.52 9.26 9.99
C GLN A 59 -18.54 8.22 9.44
N HIS A 60 -17.65 8.62 8.54
CA HIS A 60 -16.62 7.77 7.90
C HIS A 60 -15.20 8.10 8.40
N ASN A 61 -15.02 8.46 9.66
CA ASN A 61 -13.75 8.93 10.23
C ASN A 61 -12.59 7.91 10.13
N SER A 62 -12.88 6.63 9.90
CA SER A 62 -11.87 5.59 9.62
C SER A 62 -11.20 5.76 8.25
N SER A 63 -11.85 6.46 7.29
CA SER A 63 -11.33 6.69 5.96
C SER A 63 -10.18 7.72 5.96
N PRO A 64 -9.07 7.45 5.25
CA PRO A 64 -8.02 8.44 5.02
C PRO A 64 -8.54 9.72 4.35
N LEU A 65 -9.39 9.59 3.32
CA LEU A 65 -10.01 10.72 2.62
C LEU A 65 -10.83 11.62 3.56
N SER A 66 -11.60 11.02 4.48
CA SER A 66 -12.36 11.80 5.47
C SER A 66 -11.45 12.69 6.31
N ARG A 67 -10.34 12.14 6.77
CA ARG A 67 -9.38 12.89 7.61
C ARG A 67 -8.72 14.04 6.85
N LEU A 68 -8.48 13.86 5.55
CA LEU A 68 -7.92 14.91 4.70
C LEU A 68 -8.95 16.03 4.48
N LEU A 69 -10.18 15.67 4.11
CA LEU A 69 -11.25 16.64 3.88
C LEU A 69 -11.65 17.41 5.14
N LEU A 70 -11.70 16.75 6.29
CA LEU A 70 -11.93 17.43 7.58
C LEU A 70 -10.84 18.45 7.87
N LEU A 71 -9.56 18.08 7.69
CA LEU A 71 -8.46 19.01 7.86
C LEU A 71 -8.57 20.23 6.93
N ALA A 72 -8.84 19.97 5.65
CA ALA A 72 -8.99 21.05 4.65
C ALA A 72 -10.18 21.95 4.99
N ALA A 73 -11.32 21.37 5.40
CA ALA A 73 -12.53 22.09 5.78
C ALA A 73 -12.40 22.92 7.06
N ASP A 74 -11.60 22.45 8.04
CA ASP A 74 -11.32 23.19 9.28
C ASP A 74 -10.41 24.40 9.05
N ARG A 75 -9.63 24.39 7.96
CA ARG A 75 -8.65 25.43 7.63
C ARG A 75 -9.08 26.34 6.48
N LEU A 76 -10.35 26.37 6.11
CA LEU A 76 -10.86 27.25 5.04
C LEU A 76 -10.68 28.75 5.32
N THR A 77 -10.50 29.14 6.59
CA THR A 77 -10.19 30.52 7.00
C THR A 77 -8.74 30.91 6.78
N TRP A 78 -7.85 29.94 6.51
CA TRP A 78 -6.44 30.17 6.27
C TRP A 78 -6.19 30.57 4.81
N PRO A 79 -5.04 31.20 4.51
CA PRO A 79 -4.62 31.41 3.12
C PRO A 79 -4.59 30.08 2.36
N LYS A 80 -5.06 30.08 1.11
CA LYS A 80 -5.14 28.85 0.28
C LYS A 80 -3.83 28.09 0.26
N ALA A 81 -2.69 28.77 0.09
CA ALA A 81 -1.37 28.15 0.02
C ALA A 81 -1.02 27.37 1.29
N GLU A 82 -1.31 27.92 2.47
CA GLU A 82 -1.04 27.27 3.74
C GLU A 82 -1.95 26.06 3.99
N ASN A 83 -3.23 26.14 3.57
CA ASN A 83 -4.15 25.02 3.66
C ASN A 83 -3.71 23.86 2.74
N VAL A 84 -3.29 24.17 1.52
CA VAL A 84 -2.77 23.18 0.56
C VAL A 84 -1.51 22.50 1.10
N ASP A 85 -0.54 23.25 1.64
CA ASP A 85 0.69 22.68 2.20
C ASP A 85 0.41 21.76 3.39
N ALA A 86 -0.47 22.18 4.30
CA ALA A 86 -0.90 21.34 5.42
C ALA A 86 -1.62 20.08 4.97
N LEU A 87 -2.44 20.16 3.92
CA LEU A 87 -3.13 19.02 3.33
C LEU A 87 -2.15 18.04 2.69
N GLN A 88 -1.18 18.53 1.92
CA GLN A 88 -0.14 17.70 1.29
C GLN A 88 0.70 16.96 2.35
N THR A 89 1.08 17.65 3.41
CA THR A 89 1.80 17.03 4.52
C THR A 89 0.98 15.90 5.15
N ARG A 90 -0.31 16.13 5.39
CA ARG A 90 -1.20 15.11 5.94
C ARG A 90 -1.42 13.95 4.97
N ALA A 91 -1.58 14.22 3.68
CA ALA A 91 -1.76 13.21 2.64
C ALA A 91 -0.56 12.25 2.60
N ARG A 92 0.67 12.77 2.65
CA ARG A 92 1.89 11.95 2.74
C ARG A 92 1.86 11.01 3.94
N HIS A 93 1.44 11.47 5.11
CA HIS A 93 1.31 10.63 6.30
C HIS A 93 0.28 9.52 6.12
N GLU A 94 -0.86 9.79 5.48
CA GLU A 94 -1.87 8.76 5.22
C GLU A 94 -1.36 7.72 4.20
N ILE A 95 -0.64 8.15 3.15
CA ILE A 95 -0.02 7.25 2.15
C ILE A 95 1.00 6.32 2.83
N VAL A 96 1.92 6.85 3.64
CA VAL A 96 2.89 6.05 4.39
C VAL A 96 2.21 5.01 5.30
N ARG A 97 1.04 5.35 5.88
CA ARG A 97 0.24 4.38 6.64
C ARG A 97 -0.32 3.25 5.78
N LEU A 98 -0.75 3.56 4.57
CA LEU A 98 -1.25 2.55 3.62
C LEU A 98 -0.12 1.62 3.15
N GLU A 99 1.09 2.15 2.96
CA GLU A 99 2.28 1.40 2.52
C GLU A 99 2.90 0.51 3.60
N ARG A 100 2.69 0.82 4.88
CA ARG A 100 3.41 0.18 6.02
C ARG A 100 3.47 -1.34 5.96
N GLY A 101 2.41 -2.02 5.54
CA GLY A 101 2.40 -3.49 5.45
C GLY A 101 2.99 -4.05 4.15
N LEU A 102 3.19 -3.20 3.12
CA LEU A 102 3.78 -3.61 1.85
C LEU A 102 5.28 -3.87 1.99
N VAL A 103 5.94 -3.14 2.90
CA VAL A 103 7.37 -3.34 3.21
C VAL A 103 7.66 -4.77 3.67
N VAL A 104 6.73 -5.42 4.38
CA VAL A 104 6.92 -6.81 4.81
C VAL A 104 6.90 -7.76 3.60
N LEU A 105 5.99 -7.55 2.65
CA LEU A 105 5.94 -8.34 1.41
C LEU A 105 7.20 -8.12 0.57
N GLU A 106 7.68 -6.89 0.47
CA GLU A 106 8.93 -6.54 -0.22
C GLU A 106 10.14 -7.29 0.37
N ILE A 107 10.25 -7.31 1.71
CA ILE A 107 11.29 -8.06 2.41
C ILE A 107 11.20 -9.56 2.10
N ILE A 108 9.99 -10.14 2.10
CA ILE A 108 9.77 -11.55 1.81
C ILE A 108 10.19 -11.90 0.38
N VAL A 109 9.87 -11.04 -0.59
CA VAL A 109 10.28 -11.20 -2.00
C VAL A 109 11.80 -11.33 -2.12
N GLY A 110 12.55 -10.52 -1.36
CA GLY A 110 14.01 -10.57 -1.36
C GLY A 110 14.59 -11.75 -0.56
N ILE A 111 14.04 -12.02 0.63
CA ILE A 111 14.63 -13.00 1.55
C ILE A 111 14.27 -14.45 1.20
N ALA A 112 13.06 -14.73 0.72
CA ALA A 112 12.63 -16.12 0.50
C ALA A 112 13.51 -16.89 -0.50
N PRO A 113 13.91 -16.33 -1.67
CA PRO A 113 14.85 -17.02 -2.55
C PRO A 113 16.23 -17.20 -1.94
N LEU A 114 16.70 -16.22 -1.15
CA LEU A 114 17.99 -16.30 -0.47
C LEU A 114 18.00 -17.41 0.60
N LEU A 115 16.91 -17.58 1.35
CA LEU A 115 16.75 -18.70 2.28
C LEU A 115 16.77 -20.05 1.54
N GLY A 116 16.12 -20.12 0.37
CA GLY A 116 16.19 -21.29 -0.50
C GLY A 116 17.63 -21.60 -0.94
N LEU A 117 18.38 -20.57 -1.36
CA LEU A 117 19.78 -20.72 -1.74
C LEU A 117 20.66 -21.19 -0.57
N VAL A 118 20.48 -20.61 0.62
CA VAL A 118 21.17 -21.05 1.84
C VAL A 118 20.86 -22.53 2.12
N GLY A 119 19.61 -22.96 1.92
CA GLY A 119 19.23 -24.37 2.03
C GLY A 119 20.00 -25.29 1.08
N THR A 120 20.23 -24.85 -0.17
CA THR A 120 21.02 -25.64 -1.12
C THR A 120 22.50 -25.71 -0.73
N ILE A 121 23.09 -24.61 -0.26
CA ILE A 121 24.49 -24.59 0.19
C ILE A 121 24.69 -25.53 1.38
N VAL A 122 23.84 -25.42 2.40
CA VAL A 122 23.91 -26.28 3.59
C VAL A 122 23.72 -27.74 3.21
N GLY A 123 22.75 -28.05 2.35
CA GLY A 123 22.50 -29.41 1.89
C GLY A 123 23.67 -29.99 1.09
N MET A 124 24.29 -29.19 0.20
CA MET A 124 25.49 -29.60 -0.54
C MET A 124 26.67 -29.90 0.39
N MET A 125 26.91 -29.00 1.39
CA MET A 125 27.96 -29.22 2.37
C MET A 125 27.78 -30.57 3.13
N THR A 126 26.54 -30.89 3.49
CA THR A 126 26.23 -32.19 4.16
C THR A 126 26.45 -33.37 3.21
N ALA A 127 25.90 -33.30 1.98
CA ALA A 127 26.01 -34.38 1.01
C ALA A 127 27.46 -34.71 0.62
N PHE A 128 28.29 -33.69 0.41
CA PHE A 128 29.72 -33.87 0.07
C PHE A 128 30.57 -34.26 1.30
N GLY A 129 30.20 -33.82 2.51
CA GLY A 129 30.82 -34.24 3.75
C GLY A 129 30.69 -35.75 3.98
N ASP A 130 29.50 -36.32 3.71
CA ASP A 130 29.23 -37.76 3.81
C ASP A 130 29.99 -38.58 2.75
N VAL A 131 30.10 -38.06 1.51
CA VAL A 131 30.85 -38.72 0.43
C VAL A 131 32.35 -38.77 0.71
N GLY A 132 32.94 -37.75 1.36
CA GLY A 132 34.35 -37.69 1.72
C GLY A 132 34.77 -38.75 2.76
N GLN A 133 33.83 -39.37 3.49
CA GLN A 133 34.07 -40.41 4.50
C GLN A 133 33.71 -41.80 4.01
N ALA A 134 33.08 -41.92 2.83
CA ALA A 134 32.67 -43.22 2.28
C ALA A 134 33.78 -43.87 1.42
N SER A 135 34.08 -45.13 1.62
CA SER A 135 35.04 -45.92 0.83
C SER A 135 34.56 -46.23 -0.59
N GLN A 136 33.24 -46.09 -0.88
CA GLN A 136 32.64 -46.21 -2.20
C GLN A 136 31.54 -45.14 -2.39
N ILE A 137 31.56 -44.46 -3.53
CA ILE A 137 30.59 -43.45 -3.89
C ILE A 137 29.36 -44.15 -4.50
N ASP A 138 28.21 -44.08 -3.80
CA ASP A 138 26.93 -44.52 -4.34
C ASP A 138 26.28 -43.36 -5.13
N ALA A 139 26.37 -43.45 -6.46
CA ALA A 139 25.83 -42.44 -7.36
C ALA A 139 24.31 -42.22 -7.17
N ALA A 140 23.54 -43.23 -6.79
CA ALA A 140 22.11 -43.11 -6.56
C ALA A 140 21.80 -42.32 -5.31
N LYS A 141 22.53 -42.53 -4.22
CA LYS A 141 22.42 -41.71 -2.99
C LYS A 141 22.82 -40.26 -3.22
N LEU A 142 23.90 -40.05 -3.96
CA LEU A 142 24.31 -38.67 -4.32
C LEU A 142 23.26 -37.94 -5.13
N ALA A 143 22.67 -38.61 -6.14
CA ALA A 143 21.59 -38.03 -6.95
C ALA A 143 20.33 -37.68 -6.12
N GLN A 144 19.95 -38.55 -5.18
CA GLN A 144 18.86 -38.29 -4.24
C GLN A 144 19.16 -37.08 -3.34
N GLY A 145 20.40 -36.99 -2.82
CA GLY A 145 20.85 -35.85 -2.02
C GLY A 145 20.72 -34.53 -2.79
N ILE A 146 21.21 -34.47 -4.04
CA ILE A 146 21.12 -33.31 -4.90
C ILE A 146 19.64 -32.92 -5.16
N ALA A 147 18.77 -33.90 -5.44
CA ALA A 147 17.34 -33.65 -5.64
C ALA A 147 16.68 -33.02 -4.39
N LEU A 148 17.06 -33.47 -3.20
CA LEU A 148 16.56 -32.94 -1.93
C LEU A 148 17.01 -31.49 -1.71
N ILE A 149 18.24 -31.19 -2.05
CA ILE A 149 18.84 -29.86 -1.94
C ILE A 149 18.09 -28.84 -2.80
N LEU A 150 17.80 -29.18 -4.06
CA LEU A 150 17.07 -28.31 -5.00
C LEU A 150 15.64 -27.98 -4.54
N ARG A 151 15.01 -28.81 -3.71
CA ARG A 151 13.69 -28.53 -3.15
C ARG A 151 13.65 -27.27 -2.29
N ALA A 152 14.70 -26.96 -1.56
CA ALA A 152 14.75 -25.77 -0.72
C ALA A 152 14.65 -24.48 -1.57
N THR A 153 15.39 -24.40 -2.68
CA THR A 153 15.30 -23.28 -3.61
C THR A 153 13.93 -23.21 -4.28
N LEU A 154 13.37 -24.35 -4.70
CA LEU A 154 12.04 -24.38 -5.28
C LEU A 154 10.98 -23.83 -4.30
N ILE A 155 11.02 -24.22 -3.03
CA ILE A 155 10.10 -23.70 -1.99
C ILE A 155 10.30 -22.19 -1.81
N GLY A 156 11.56 -21.71 -1.74
CA GLY A 156 11.87 -20.27 -1.63
C GLY A 156 11.26 -19.46 -2.80
N LEU A 157 11.36 -19.97 -4.01
CA LEU A 157 10.76 -19.34 -5.21
C LEU A 157 9.23 -19.41 -5.18
N LEU A 158 8.64 -20.52 -4.75
CA LEU A 158 7.19 -20.65 -4.62
C LEU A 158 6.58 -19.68 -3.59
N ILE A 159 7.35 -19.24 -2.61
CA ILE A 159 6.95 -18.21 -1.64
C ILE A 159 7.15 -16.82 -2.24
N ALA A 160 8.28 -16.58 -2.91
CA ALA A 160 8.65 -15.28 -3.43
C ALA A 160 7.75 -14.81 -4.58
N ILE A 161 7.39 -15.70 -5.51
CA ILE A 161 6.62 -15.35 -6.71
C ILE A 161 5.23 -14.78 -6.36
N PRO A 162 4.39 -15.46 -5.56
CA PRO A 162 3.10 -14.87 -5.14
C PRO A 162 3.28 -13.57 -4.36
N SER A 163 4.27 -13.53 -3.45
CA SER A 163 4.56 -12.32 -2.66
C SER A 163 4.90 -11.13 -3.54
N LEU A 164 5.70 -11.33 -4.61
CA LEU A 164 6.06 -10.30 -5.59
C LEU A 164 4.83 -9.80 -6.36
N ILE A 165 3.97 -10.72 -6.82
CA ILE A 165 2.76 -10.38 -7.56
C ILE A 165 1.84 -9.50 -6.69
N PHE A 166 1.57 -9.92 -5.45
CA PHE A 166 0.70 -9.17 -4.55
C PHE A 166 1.33 -7.86 -4.06
N TRP A 167 2.65 -7.83 -3.81
CA TRP A 167 3.36 -6.61 -3.48
C TRP A 167 3.24 -5.58 -4.61
N SER A 168 3.53 -5.96 -5.85
CA SER A 168 3.41 -5.09 -7.01
C SER A 168 1.97 -4.60 -7.23
N TYR A 169 0.98 -5.49 -7.12
CA TYR A 169 -0.43 -5.15 -7.23
C TYR A 169 -0.89 -4.14 -6.17
N TYR A 170 -0.53 -4.37 -4.90
CA TYR A 170 -0.92 -3.48 -3.81
C TYR A 170 -0.20 -2.15 -3.85
N THR A 171 1.06 -2.10 -4.28
CA THR A 171 1.80 -0.85 -4.49
C THR A 171 1.08 0.02 -5.52
N LYS A 172 0.73 -0.56 -6.66
CA LYS A 172 -0.05 0.15 -7.69
C LYS A 172 -1.42 0.59 -7.20
N LYS A 173 -2.06 -0.20 -6.37
CA LYS A 173 -3.34 0.15 -5.78
C LYS A 173 -3.24 1.32 -4.79
N VAL A 174 -2.18 1.38 -3.98
CA VAL A 174 -1.92 2.53 -3.09
C VAL A 174 -1.66 3.79 -3.90
N GLU A 175 -0.87 3.72 -4.98
CA GLU A 175 -0.63 4.86 -5.88
C GLU A 175 -1.95 5.39 -6.46
N MET A 176 -2.82 4.52 -6.98
CA MET A 176 -4.13 4.93 -7.53
C MET A 176 -5.02 5.57 -6.47
N LEU A 177 -5.07 5.02 -5.26
CA LEU A 177 -5.84 5.58 -4.16
C LEU A 177 -5.30 6.93 -3.70
N ALA A 178 -3.98 7.12 -3.73
CA ALA A 178 -3.34 8.39 -3.40
C ALA A 178 -3.74 9.48 -4.40
N VAL A 179 -3.67 9.18 -5.69
CA VAL A 179 -4.08 10.10 -6.76
C VAL A 179 -5.55 10.48 -6.63
N GLU A 180 -6.44 9.51 -6.36
CA GLU A 180 -7.86 9.76 -6.17
C GLU A 180 -8.15 10.67 -4.98
N MET A 181 -7.51 10.38 -3.82
CA MET A 181 -7.64 11.24 -2.64
C MET A 181 -7.13 12.66 -2.90
N GLU A 182 -6.01 12.81 -3.63
CA GLU A 182 -5.45 14.11 -3.99
C GLU A 182 -6.39 14.86 -4.92
N THR A 183 -6.96 14.21 -5.94
CA THR A 183 -7.90 14.80 -6.89
C THR A 183 -9.15 15.32 -6.18
N LEU A 184 -9.78 14.52 -5.32
CA LEU A 184 -10.98 14.93 -4.58
C LEU A 184 -10.70 16.08 -3.60
N CYS A 185 -9.54 16.07 -2.96
CA CYS A 185 -9.13 17.15 -2.07
C CYS A 185 -8.84 18.44 -2.83
N ASP A 186 -8.16 18.38 -3.98
CA ASP A 186 -7.88 19.56 -4.83
C ASP A 186 -9.18 20.15 -5.38
N GLU A 187 -10.10 19.30 -5.84
CA GLU A 187 -11.41 19.73 -6.31
C GLU A 187 -12.20 20.47 -5.22
N PHE A 188 -12.22 19.91 -3.99
CA PHE A 188 -12.83 20.57 -2.84
C PHE A 188 -12.20 21.95 -2.58
N ILE A 189 -10.88 22.02 -2.45
CA ILE A 189 -10.17 23.28 -2.20
C ILE A 189 -10.42 24.29 -3.32
N ARG A 190 -10.33 23.87 -4.57
CA ARG A 190 -10.54 24.75 -5.73
C ARG A 190 -11.93 25.37 -5.73
N ARG A 191 -12.97 24.61 -5.34
CA ARG A 191 -14.35 25.12 -5.26
C ARG A 191 -14.51 26.10 -4.11
N GLN A 192 -13.97 25.79 -2.93
CA GLN A 192 -14.14 26.64 -1.74
C GLN A 192 -13.35 27.96 -1.79
N TYR A 193 -12.21 27.99 -2.46
CA TYR A 193 -11.40 29.20 -2.64
C TYR A 193 -11.65 29.91 -3.98
N ARG A 194 -12.71 29.52 -4.69
CA ARG A 194 -13.10 30.21 -5.93
C ARG A 194 -13.64 31.57 -5.57
N GLU A 195 -13.01 32.66 -6.08
CA GLU A 195 -13.54 34.00 -5.96
C GLU A 195 -14.93 34.04 -6.60
N PRO A 196 -15.93 34.69 -5.94
CA PRO A 196 -17.23 34.92 -6.57
C PRO A 196 -17.00 35.71 -7.86
N PRO A 197 -17.76 35.43 -8.94
CA PRO A 197 -17.63 36.18 -10.17
C PRO A 197 -17.75 37.68 -9.85
N PRO A 198 -16.93 38.55 -10.49
CA PRO A 198 -16.97 39.98 -10.25
C PRO A 198 -18.42 40.46 -10.43
N LYS A 199 -18.95 41.12 -9.40
CA LYS A 199 -20.28 41.74 -9.49
C LYS A 199 -20.27 42.64 -10.71
N THR A 200 -21.09 42.33 -11.71
CA THR A 200 -21.29 43.17 -12.91
C THR A 200 -21.49 44.60 -12.42
N PRO A 201 -20.72 45.57 -12.87
CA PRO A 201 -20.96 46.97 -12.49
C PRO A 201 -22.39 47.33 -12.88
N PRO A 202 -23.09 48.14 -12.07
CA PRO A 202 -24.45 48.56 -12.40
C PRO A 202 -24.44 49.22 -13.78
N PRO A 203 -25.48 48.98 -14.60
CA PRO A 203 -25.57 49.58 -15.93
C PRO A 203 -25.45 51.07 -15.79
N LEU A 204 -24.55 51.69 -16.59
CA LEU A 204 -24.39 53.14 -16.65
C LEU A 204 -25.74 53.81 -16.93
N PRO A 205 -26.12 54.91 -16.23
CA PRO A 205 -27.34 55.60 -16.51
C PRO A 205 -27.34 56.07 -17.97
N ARG A 206 -28.40 55.69 -18.70
CA ARG A 206 -28.57 56.13 -20.09
C ARG A 206 -28.65 57.63 -20.04
N ALA A 207 -27.68 58.30 -20.68
CA ALA A 207 -27.73 59.73 -20.93
C ALA A 207 -28.96 60.01 -21.81
N SER A 208 -29.89 60.77 -21.25
CA SER A 208 -31.06 61.35 -21.95
C SER A 208 -30.66 62.53 -22.79
#